data_e56b0fe04c56a5e729b2ce7820589157
#
_entry.id   e56b0fe04c56a5e729b2ce7820589157
#
_cell.length_a   1.000
_cell.length_b   1.000
_cell.length_c   1.000
_cell.angle_alpha   90.00
_cell.angle_beta   90.00
_cell.angle_gamma   90.00
#
_symmetry.space_group_name_H-M   'P 1'
#
loop_
_entity.id
_entity.type
_entity.pdbx_description
1 polymer ?
#
loop_
_entity_poly.entity_id
_entity_poly.type
_entity_poly.pdbx_seq_one_letter_code
_entity_poly.pdbx_strand_id
1 'polypeptide(L)'
;MEKLLIKGGNSLSGKVTCSGAKNAALPMIASTILCDEKVVLKNLPYLQDITTMFELLGSMGSEIVLDENMNFTICSDNLSDTEARYELVKTMRASILVLGPLVAKYGKARIALPGGCAIGSRPVNYHLDALKQMGAKIVLKNGYIEASANELSAANIRFEGVTVTGTENIMMAATLAKGTSVLTNVAKEPEIIDLADMLISMGAKIYGAGSDEIIIEGVKNLKGTEFYIPADRIEAGTYLAAAAVTKGDITVNGINPDRLMKVIDKLKGTGAKLDFTENSISISMKRDHPKPVDITTAPFPEFPTDMQAQFSVINAISDGTSNIYETVFENRFMHILELNRMGCDINVQGNHATIKGVKSIYGAEVMATDLRASASLILAGLCAKGETVVDRIYHIDRGYERIEEKLNYLGANIIRLPS
;
A
#
# COMPACT_ATOMS: atom_id res chain seq x y z
N MET A 1 8.01 -23.73 -2.53
CA MET A 1 7.32 -22.42 -2.33
C MET A 1 5.82 -22.70 -2.28
N GLU A 2 5.15 -22.10 -1.31
CA GLU A 2 3.68 -22.23 -1.22
C GLU A 2 2.98 -21.69 -2.45
N LYS A 3 1.80 -22.26 -2.73
CA LYS A 3 0.93 -21.92 -3.89
C LYS A 3 -0.51 -21.81 -3.42
N LEU A 4 -1.36 -21.12 -4.18
CA LEU A 4 -2.81 -21.17 -4.00
C LEU A 4 -3.45 -21.95 -5.12
N LEU A 5 -4.26 -22.96 -4.78
CA LEU A 5 -5.17 -23.64 -5.68
C LEU A 5 -6.56 -23.03 -5.53
N ILE A 6 -7.10 -22.50 -6.61
CA ILE A 6 -8.40 -21.80 -6.64
C ILE A 6 -9.34 -22.58 -7.56
N LYS A 7 -10.49 -23.01 -7.04
CA LYS A 7 -11.59 -23.57 -7.82
C LYS A 7 -12.61 -22.50 -8.09
N GLY A 8 -12.68 -22.05 -9.35
CA GLY A 8 -13.55 -20.94 -9.74
C GLY A 8 -15.02 -21.33 -9.85
N GLY A 9 -15.87 -20.33 -10.05
CA GLY A 9 -17.29 -20.47 -10.34
C GLY A 9 -18.25 -20.27 -9.18
N ASN A 10 -17.75 -20.09 -7.95
CA ASN A 10 -18.60 -19.79 -6.79
C ASN A 10 -18.92 -18.28 -6.73
N SER A 11 -20.20 -17.95 -6.50
CA SER A 11 -20.60 -16.58 -6.17
C SER A 11 -20.27 -16.27 -4.71
N LEU A 12 -19.60 -15.14 -4.46
CA LEU A 12 -19.26 -14.72 -3.11
C LEU A 12 -20.47 -14.09 -2.41
N SER A 13 -20.63 -14.37 -1.11
CA SER A 13 -21.72 -13.80 -0.29
C SER A 13 -21.31 -13.67 1.17
N GLY A 14 -21.90 -12.71 1.88
CA GLY A 14 -21.65 -12.52 3.30
C GLY A 14 -20.94 -11.23 3.65
N LYS A 15 -20.22 -11.22 4.76
CA LYS A 15 -19.55 -10.03 5.29
C LYS A 15 -18.07 -10.33 5.55
N VAL A 16 -17.19 -9.37 5.26
CA VAL A 16 -15.76 -9.44 5.56
C VAL A 16 -15.31 -8.14 6.19
N THR A 17 -14.36 -8.21 7.13
CA THR A 17 -13.74 -7.03 7.74
C THR A 17 -12.34 -6.83 7.19
N CYS A 18 -12.02 -5.59 6.79
CA CYS A 18 -10.69 -5.24 6.33
C CYS A 18 -9.69 -5.20 7.48
N SER A 19 -8.48 -5.63 7.20
CA SER A 19 -7.32 -5.42 8.06
C SER A 19 -6.83 -3.97 8.01
N GLY A 20 -5.96 -3.61 8.94
CA GLY A 20 -5.30 -2.31 8.93
C GLY A 20 -4.49 -2.07 7.65
N ALA A 21 -4.42 -0.81 7.25
CA ALA A 21 -3.73 -0.41 6.02
C ALA A 21 -2.21 -0.57 6.15
N LYS A 22 -1.61 -1.44 5.33
CA LYS A 22 -0.15 -1.60 5.25
C LYS A 22 0.56 -0.27 4.99
N ASN A 23 0.03 0.49 4.03
CA ASN A 23 0.67 1.74 3.58
C ASN A 23 0.57 2.86 4.63
N ALA A 24 -0.36 2.79 5.58
CA ALA A 24 -0.41 3.65 6.76
C ALA A 24 0.49 3.10 7.89
N ALA A 25 0.49 1.79 8.10
CA ALA A 25 1.22 1.15 9.18
C ALA A 25 2.74 1.33 9.07
N LEU A 26 3.32 1.18 7.87
CA LEU A 26 4.78 1.25 7.67
C LEU A 26 5.38 2.61 8.05
N PRO A 27 4.86 3.77 7.58
CA PRO A 27 5.37 5.07 8.05
C PRO A 27 5.08 5.33 9.53
N MET A 28 3.95 4.84 10.07
CA MET A 28 3.64 4.97 11.50
C MET A 28 4.62 4.17 12.37
N ILE A 29 5.01 2.97 11.97
CA ILE A 29 6.06 2.20 12.65
C ILE A 29 7.39 2.95 12.57
N ALA A 30 7.78 3.48 11.40
CA ALA A 30 9.01 4.27 11.25
C ALA A 30 8.99 5.55 12.12
N SER A 31 7.83 6.18 12.31
CA SER A 31 7.69 7.40 13.12
C SER A 31 7.94 7.18 14.61
N THR A 32 7.85 5.93 15.11
CA THR A 32 8.16 5.60 16.53
C THR A 32 9.62 5.87 16.88
N ILE A 33 10.51 5.94 15.88
CA ILE A 33 11.91 6.37 16.08
C ILE A 33 12.00 7.79 16.65
N LEU A 34 11.01 8.67 16.38
CA LEU A 34 11.04 10.08 16.75
C LEU A 34 10.81 10.34 18.25
N CYS A 35 10.37 9.34 19.02
CA CYS A 35 9.99 9.50 20.43
C CYS A 35 10.71 8.46 21.30
N ASP A 36 10.95 8.79 22.58
CA ASP A 36 11.57 7.89 23.56
C ASP A 36 10.52 7.19 24.44
N GLU A 37 9.26 7.58 24.34
CA GLU A 37 8.17 6.98 25.08
C GLU A 37 7.53 5.83 24.27
N LYS A 38 6.78 4.99 24.96
CA LYS A 38 6.06 3.86 24.33
C LYS A 38 4.98 4.34 23.38
N VAL A 39 4.97 3.80 22.19
CA VAL A 39 3.92 3.98 21.18
C VAL A 39 3.17 2.66 21.03
N VAL A 40 1.83 2.69 21.18
CA VAL A 40 0.98 1.51 21.02
C VAL A 40 0.22 1.61 19.70
N LEU A 41 0.46 0.67 18.81
CA LEU A 41 -0.24 0.56 17.52
C LEU A 41 -1.25 -0.58 17.55
N LYS A 42 -2.51 -0.26 17.26
CA LYS A 42 -3.64 -1.20 17.20
C LYS A 42 -4.05 -1.45 15.76
N ASN A 43 -4.66 -2.62 15.51
CA ASN A 43 -5.12 -3.02 14.18
C ASN A 43 -4.00 -3.09 13.11
N LEU A 44 -2.80 -3.46 13.52
CA LEU A 44 -1.71 -3.73 12.56
C LEU A 44 -2.02 -5.01 11.78
N PRO A 45 -1.89 -5.00 10.44
CA PRO A 45 -2.10 -6.21 9.66
C PRO A 45 -0.92 -7.18 9.83
N TYR A 46 -1.21 -8.47 9.86
CA TYR A 46 -0.18 -9.51 9.89
C TYR A 46 0.37 -9.76 8.49
N LEU A 47 1.41 -9.00 8.12
CA LEU A 47 2.02 -8.99 6.79
C LEU A 47 3.54 -9.08 6.87
N GLN A 48 4.16 -9.71 5.87
CA GLN A 48 5.61 -9.84 5.79
C GLN A 48 6.33 -8.48 5.83
N ASP A 49 5.80 -7.44 5.16
CA ASP A 49 6.42 -6.11 5.17
C ASP A 49 6.39 -5.48 6.58
N ILE A 50 5.35 -5.72 7.39
CA ILE A 50 5.26 -5.26 8.79
C ILE A 50 6.31 -5.97 9.66
N THR A 51 6.43 -7.29 9.52
CA THR A 51 7.46 -8.09 10.22
C THR A 51 8.87 -7.59 9.86
N THR A 52 9.13 -7.35 8.58
CA THR A 52 10.44 -6.82 8.13
C THR A 52 10.73 -5.43 8.71
N MET A 53 9.71 -4.55 8.84
CA MET A 53 9.91 -3.23 9.47
C MET A 53 10.22 -3.38 10.96
N PHE A 54 9.58 -4.31 11.66
CA PHE A 54 9.89 -4.62 13.05
C PHE A 54 11.30 -5.21 13.22
N GLU A 55 11.70 -6.14 12.34
CA GLU A 55 13.06 -6.67 12.32
C GLU A 55 14.10 -5.55 12.10
N LEU A 56 13.79 -4.59 11.22
CA LEU A 56 14.64 -3.44 10.97
C LEU A 56 14.79 -2.56 12.22
N LEU A 57 13.69 -2.15 12.85
CA LEU A 57 13.72 -1.34 14.07
C LEU A 57 14.35 -2.10 15.24
N GLY A 58 14.03 -3.39 15.41
CA GLY A 58 14.63 -4.24 16.42
C GLY A 58 16.14 -4.39 16.24
N SER A 59 16.64 -4.50 14.99
CA SER A 59 18.08 -4.53 14.71
C SER A 59 18.80 -3.22 15.06
N MET A 60 18.06 -2.10 15.10
CA MET A 60 18.56 -0.80 15.51
C MET A 60 18.52 -0.58 17.02
N GLY A 61 17.81 -1.44 17.78
CA GLY A 61 17.71 -1.38 19.24
C GLY A 61 16.33 -0.99 19.77
N SER A 62 15.31 -0.87 18.93
CA SER A 62 13.93 -0.66 19.40
C SER A 62 13.39 -1.95 20.06
N GLU A 63 12.71 -1.80 21.18
CA GLU A 63 11.94 -2.87 21.83
C GLU A 63 10.54 -2.94 21.20
N ILE A 64 10.12 -4.15 20.79
CA ILE A 64 8.81 -4.38 20.19
C ILE A 64 8.14 -5.52 20.95
N VAL A 65 6.95 -5.25 21.51
CA VAL A 65 6.18 -6.20 22.30
C VAL A 65 4.77 -6.34 21.71
N LEU A 66 4.37 -7.57 21.45
CA LEU A 66 2.99 -7.92 21.06
C LEU A 66 2.22 -8.37 22.31
N ASP A 67 1.07 -7.76 22.55
CA ASP A 67 0.17 -8.14 23.64
C ASP A 67 -0.87 -9.21 23.22
N GLU A 68 -1.63 -9.71 24.17
CA GLU A 68 -2.69 -10.70 23.96
C GLU A 68 -3.86 -10.20 23.09
N ASN A 69 -4.02 -8.89 22.97
CA ASN A 69 -5.03 -8.24 22.14
C ASN A 69 -4.53 -7.89 20.73
N MET A 70 -3.35 -8.41 20.34
CA MET A 70 -2.69 -8.15 19.07
C MET A 70 -2.32 -6.66 18.87
N ASN A 71 -2.08 -5.91 19.95
CA ASN A 71 -1.52 -4.58 19.89
C ASN A 71 0.01 -4.64 20.00
N PHE A 72 0.69 -3.81 19.22
CA PHE A 72 2.13 -3.70 19.24
C PHE A 72 2.57 -2.47 20.04
N THR A 73 3.35 -2.68 21.08
CA THR A 73 4.02 -1.62 21.82
C THR A 73 5.46 -1.50 21.32
N ILE A 74 5.86 -0.32 20.88
CA ILE A 74 7.18 -0.01 20.33
C ILE A 74 7.83 1.05 21.21
N CYS A 75 9.08 0.82 21.64
CA CYS A 75 9.89 1.76 22.39
C CYS A 75 11.27 1.91 21.74
N SER A 76 11.65 3.12 21.36
CA SER A 76 12.91 3.42 20.66
C SER A 76 13.88 4.25 21.51
N ASP A 77 13.73 4.24 22.85
CA ASP A 77 14.59 4.97 23.79
C ASP A 77 16.04 4.47 23.80
N ASN A 78 16.25 3.20 23.54
CA ASN A 78 17.56 2.54 23.49
C ASN A 78 18.11 2.29 22.08
N LEU A 79 17.58 3.01 21.05
CA LEU A 79 18.06 2.87 19.69
C LEU A 79 19.54 3.28 19.59
N SER A 80 20.41 2.34 19.29
CA SER A 80 21.86 2.49 19.31
C SER A 80 22.52 2.41 17.92
N ASP A 81 21.86 1.76 16.97
CA ASP A 81 22.32 1.65 15.58
C ASP A 81 21.42 2.47 14.66
N THR A 82 22.03 3.20 13.72
CA THR A 82 21.32 4.02 12.73
C THR A 82 21.54 3.49 11.30
N GLU A 83 21.91 2.21 11.19
CA GLU A 83 22.14 1.55 9.92
C GLU A 83 20.99 0.62 9.52
N ALA A 84 20.37 0.87 8.37
CA ALA A 84 19.47 -0.05 7.69
C ALA A 84 20.26 -0.90 6.69
N ARG A 85 20.55 -2.14 7.06
CA ARG A 85 21.42 -3.05 6.32
C ARG A 85 20.75 -3.58 5.06
N TYR A 86 21.55 -3.85 4.03
CA TYR A 86 21.09 -4.32 2.72
C TYR A 86 20.18 -5.55 2.81
N GLU A 87 20.45 -6.51 3.70
CA GLU A 87 19.68 -7.75 3.82
C GLU A 87 18.19 -7.54 4.13
N LEU A 88 17.87 -6.53 4.93
CA LEU A 88 16.49 -6.14 5.24
C LEU A 88 15.91 -5.19 4.18
N VAL A 89 16.69 -4.20 3.74
CA VAL A 89 16.23 -3.18 2.77
C VAL A 89 15.92 -3.79 1.40
N LYS A 90 16.67 -4.80 0.94
CA LYS A 90 16.45 -5.45 -0.36
C LYS A 90 15.07 -6.08 -0.50
N THR A 91 14.46 -6.51 0.60
CA THR A 91 13.16 -7.19 0.63
C THR A 91 11.98 -6.22 0.73
N MET A 92 12.22 -5.03 1.31
CA MET A 92 11.16 -4.05 1.58
C MET A 92 11.63 -2.62 1.26
N ARG A 93 11.15 -2.09 0.15
CA ARG A 93 11.51 -0.73 -0.29
C ARG A 93 11.12 0.38 0.71
N ALA A 94 10.04 0.16 1.48
CA ALA A 94 9.58 1.09 2.52
C ALA A 94 10.60 1.32 3.65
N SER A 95 11.67 0.52 3.72
CA SER A 95 12.79 0.74 4.64
C SER A 95 13.43 2.14 4.52
N ILE A 96 13.25 2.82 3.37
CA ILE A 96 13.68 4.22 3.20
C ILE A 96 12.98 5.18 4.17
N LEU A 97 11.81 4.82 4.71
CA LEU A 97 11.03 5.66 5.63
C LEU A 97 11.74 5.93 6.96
N VAL A 98 12.71 5.11 7.36
CA VAL A 98 13.48 5.37 8.59
C VAL A 98 14.53 6.48 8.41
N LEU A 99 14.82 6.89 7.16
CA LEU A 99 15.87 7.88 6.85
C LEU A 99 15.60 9.24 7.53
N GLY A 100 14.42 9.81 7.31
CA GLY A 100 14.03 11.10 7.89
C GLY A 100 14.03 11.09 9.41
N PRO A 101 13.31 10.16 10.05
CA PRO A 101 13.30 10.00 11.51
C PRO A 101 14.70 9.86 12.13
N LEU A 102 15.56 9.01 11.55
CA LEU A 102 16.94 8.81 12.06
C LEU A 102 17.77 10.08 11.98
N VAL A 103 17.74 10.79 10.85
CA VAL A 103 18.50 12.04 10.70
C VAL A 103 17.94 13.13 11.61
N ALA A 104 16.61 13.23 11.74
CA ALA A 104 15.97 14.24 12.57
C ALA A 104 16.29 14.06 14.07
N LYS A 105 16.28 12.83 14.58
CA LYS A 105 16.47 12.56 16.00
C LYS A 105 17.92 12.28 16.38
N TYR A 106 18.65 11.51 15.57
CA TYR A 106 20.00 11.05 15.92
C TYR A 106 21.11 11.77 15.12
N GLY A 107 20.73 12.67 14.20
CA GLY A 107 21.68 13.43 13.39
C GLY A 107 22.45 12.62 12.35
N LYS A 108 22.16 11.34 12.20
CA LYS A 108 22.83 10.45 11.24
C LYS A 108 21.96 9.27 10.84
N ALA A 109 22.13 8.81 9.61
CA ALA A 109 21.54 7.56 9.12
C ALA A 109 22.43 6.96 8.03
N ARG A 110 22.50 5.62 7.97
CA ARG A 110 23.16 4.86 6.91
C ARG A 110 22.18 3.83 6.38
N ILE A 111 21.60 4.06 5.20
CA ILE A 111 20.53 3.23 4.64
C ILE A 111 21.02 2.60 3.35
N ALA A 112 20.93 1.27 3.21
CA ALA A 112 21.21 0.63 1.93
C ALA A 112 20.24 1.15 0.87
N LEU A 113 20.74 1.41 -0.34
CA LEU A 113 19.89 1.81 -1.45
C LEU A 113 18.87 0.68 -1.72
N PRO A 114 17.56 0.98 -1.70
CA PRO A 114 16.57 -0.03 -2.01
C PRO A 114 16.76 -0.51 -3.46
N GLY A 115 16.71 -1.82 -3.66
CA GLY A 115 16.80 -2.44 -4.98
C GLY A 115 15.71 -1.92 -5.93
N GLY A 116 15.87 -2.20 -7.23
CA GLY A 116 14.88 -1.88 -8.25
C GLY A 116 13.51 -2.50 -7.93
N CYS A 117 12.45 -1.83 -8.36
CA CYS A 117 11.09 -2.35 -8.25
C CYS A 117 10.64 -2.88 -9.62
N ALA A 118 9.99 -4.06 -9.64
CA ALA A 118 9.51 -4.67 -10.87
C ALA A 118 8.50 -3.78 -11.63
N ILE A 119 7.73 -2.95 -10.91
CA ILE A 119 6.67 -2.12 -11.50
C ILE A 119 7.15 -0.75 -12.04
N GLY A 120 8.43 -0.37 -11.82
CA GLY A 120 8.97 0.87 -12.37
C GLY A 120 10.00 1.57 -11.50
N SER A 121 10.56 2.67 -12.01
CA SER A 121 11.50 3.49 -11.29
C SER A 121 10.78 4.22 -10.14
N ARG A 122 11.39 4.18 -8.97
CA ARG A 122 10.94 4.93 -7.79
C ARG A 122 12.14 5.66 -7.21
N PRO A 123 12.49 6.80 -7.76
CA PRO A 123 13.70 7.51 -7.37
C PRO A 123 13.63 7.95 -5.90
N VAL A 124 14.70 7.68 -5.15
CA VAL A 124 14.84 8.15 -3.77
C VAL A 124 15.34 9.59 -3.68
N ASN A 125 15.70 10.19 -4.81
CA ASN A 125 16.23 11.56 -4.89
C ASN A 125 15.28 12.58 -4.26
N TYR A 126 13.96 12.45 -4.37
CA TYR A 126 13.01 13.36 -3.70
C TYR A 126 13.21 13.41 -2.19
N HIS A 127 13.49 12.27 -1.55
CA HIS A 127 13.82 12.21 -0.13
C HIS A 127 15.15 12.92 0.16
N LEU A 128 16.17 12.62 -0.65
CA LEU A 128 17.52 13.13 -0.45
C LEU A 128 17.61 14.63 -0.68
N ASP A 129 16.98 15.13 -1.73
CA ASP A 129 17.03 16.54 -2.08
C ASP A 129 16.23 17.39 -1.07
N ALA A 130 15.12 16.87 -0.56
CA ALA A 130 14.39 17.54 0.52
C ALA A 130 15.21 17.59 1.82
N LEU A 131 15.85 16.48 2.24
CA LEU A 131 16.72 16.48 3.43
C LEU A 131 17.94 17.38 3.27
N LYS A 132 18.52 17.50 2.07
CA LYS A 132 19.60 18.47 1.80
C LYS A 132 19.12 19.91 1.98
N GLN A 133 17.91 20.26 1.52
CA GLN A 133 17.30 21.56 1.74
C GLN A 133 17.09 21.85 3.23
N MET A 134 16.86 20.81 4.04
CA MET A 134 16.77 20.91 5.51
C MET A 134 18.15 20.94 6.19
N GLY A 135 19.25 20.96 5.44
CA GLY A 135 20.62 21.09 5.96
C GLY A 135 21.35 19.77 6.17
N ALA A 136 20.81 18.63 5.76
CA ALA A 136 21.52 17.35 5.85
C ALA A 136 22.62 17.25 4.78
N LYS A 137 23.79 16.76 5.19
CA LYS A 137 24.86 16.33 4.29
C LYS A 137 24.58 14.88 3.87
N ILE A 138 24.47 14.63 2.58
CA ILE A 138 24.15 13.31 2.03
C ILE A 138 25.23 12.87 1.04
N VAL A 139 25.72 11.66 1.22
CA VAL A 139 26.70 11.01 0.35
C VAL A 139 26.19 9.63 -0.06
N LEU A 140 26.29 9.31 -1.35
CA LEU A 140 26.04 7.95 -1.84
C LEU A 140 27.38 7.22 -1.92
N LYS A 141 27.53 6.16 -1.14
CA LYS A 141 28.79 5.42 -1.05
C LYS A 141 28.57 3.92 -0.87
N ASN A 142 29.22 3.12 -1.70
CA ASN A 142 29.18 1.64 -1.62
C ASN A 142 27.74 1.06 -1.56
N GLY A 143 26.80 1.65 -2.31
CA GLY A 143 25.41 1.20 -2.33
C GLY A 143 24.58 1.65 -1.11
N TYR A 144 25.08 2.61 -0.32
CA TYR A 144 24.40 3.18 0.83
C TYR A 144 24.18 4.69 0.67
N ILE A 145 23.08 5.16 1.25
CA ILE A 145 22.82 6.57 1.55
C ILE A 145 23.42 6.82 2.94
N GLU A 146 24.43 7.66 3.02
CA GLU A 146 24.97 8.17 4.28
C GLU A 146 24.48 9.62 4.46
N ALA A 147 23.63 9.86 5.45
CA ALA A 147 23.07 11.16 5.76
C ALA A 147 23.50 11.62 7.15
N SER A 148 23.83 12.90 7.29
CA SER A 148 24.20 13.49 8.59
C SER A 148 23.79 14.96 8.67
N ALA A 149 23.34 15.39 9.87
CA ALA A 149 23.07 16.77 10.23
C ALA A 149 23.32 16.97 11.73
N ASN A 150 23.84 18.12 12.13
CA ASN A 150 23.89 18.44 13.57
C ASN A 150 22.46 18.70 14.12
N GLU A 151 21.65 19.38 13.33
CA GLU A 151 20.24 19.68 13.57
C GLU A 151 19.61 19.98 12.21
N LEU A 152 18.41 19.45 11.95
CA LEU A 152 17.66 19.81 10.77
C LEU A 152 17.02 21.17 10.93
N SER A 153 17.09 21.99 9.88
CA SER A 153 16.42 23.29 9.82
C SER A 153 15.17 23.19 8.95
N ALA A 154 14.15 23.95 9.30
CA ALA A 154 12.96 24.08 8.49
C ALA A 154 13.29 24.60 7.09
N ALA A 155 12.52 24.16 6.09
CA ALA A 155 12.70 24.55 4.71
C ALA A 155 11.36 24.62 3.97
N ASN A 156 11.31 25.44 2.91
CA ASN A 156 10.21 25.45 1.95
C ASN A 156 10.54 24.47 0.84
N ILE A 157 9.91 23.31 0.84
CA ILE A 157 10.21 22.20 -0.06
C ILE A 157 9.06 22.02 -1.06
N ARG A 158 9.38 22.11 -2.35
CA ARG A 158 8.47 21.73 -3.41
C ARG A 158 8.95 20.44 -4.05
N PHE A 159 8.17 19.38 -3.97
CA PHE A 159 8.50 18.15 -4.69
C PHE A 159 8.34 18.34 -6.20
N GLU A 160 9.29 17.85 -6.98
CA GLU A 160 9.22 17.91 -8.46
C GLU A 160 8.10 17.02 -8.99
N GLY A 161 7.84 15.88 -8.34
CA GLY A 161 6.74 14.96 -8.60
C GLY A 161 6.07 14.53 -7.31
N VAL A 162 4.77 14.20 -7.39
CA VAL A 162 4.03 13.69 -6.23
C VAL A 162 4.64 12.37 -5.77
N THR A 163 5.00 12.28 -4.50
CA THR A 163 5.62 11.10 -3.90
C THR A 163 5.04 10.83 -2.52
N VAL A 164 4.44 9.66 -2.33
CA VAL A 164 3.84 9.27 -1.05
C VAL A 164 4.93 9.12 0.01
N THR A 165 5.87 8.20 -0.19
CA THR A 165 6.95 7.93 0.77
C THR A 165 7.88 9.13 0.98
N GLY A 166 8.07 9.98 -0.04
CA GLY A 166 8.81 11.23 0.10
C GLY A 166 8.10 12.22 1.02
N THR A 167 6.79 12.40 0.84
CA THR A 167 5.96 13.25 1.72
C THR A 167 5.99 12.73 3.15
N GLU A 168 5.77 11.43 3.37
CA GLU A 168 5.80 10.79 4.69
C GLU A 168 7.15 11.00 5.39
N ASN A 169 8.24 10.71 4.68
CA ASN A 169 9.58 10.77 5.23
C ASN A 169 9.97 12.19 5.66
N ILE A 170 9.67 13.19 4.80
CA ILE A 170 9.99 14.59 5.09
C ILE A 170 9.04 15.17 6.13
N MET A 171 7.76 14.78 6.13
CA MET A 171 6.82 15.17 7.19
C MET A 171 7.32 14.70 8.55
N MET A 172 7.75 13.44 8.69
CA MET A 172 8.36 12.91 9.90
C MET A 172 9.63 13.69 10.30
N ALA A 173 10.54 13.93 9.36
CA ALA A 173 11.77 14.67 9.64
C ALA A 173 11.51 16.11 10.10
N ALA A 174 10.53 16.78 9.50
CA ALA A 174 10.19 18.17 9.79
C ALA A 174 9.59 18.36 11.19
N THR A 175 9.01 17.30 11.80
CA THR A 175 8.45 17.42 13.16
C THR A 175 9.46 17.82 14.22
N LEU A 176 10.74 17.47 14.06
CA LEU A 176 11.83 17.81 14.97
C LEU A 176 12.79 18.86 14.40
N ALA A 177 12.55 19.39 13.20
CA ALA A 177 13.40 20.40 12.59
C ALA A 177 13.17 21.77 13.23
N LYS A 178 14.22 22.61 13.28
CA LYS A 178 14.15 23.95 13.86
C LYS A 178 13.42 24.92 12.94
N GLY A 179 12.27 25.41 13.36
CA GLY A 179 11.45 26.40 12.63
C GLY A 179 10.20 25.79 12.02
N THR A 180 9.63 26.44 11.01
CA THR A 180 8.40 25.99 10.31
C THR A 180 8.72 25.60 8.88
N SER A 181 8.49 24.35 8.53
CA SER A 181 8.63 23.81 7.18
C SER A 181 7.32 23.91 6.41
N VAL A 182 7.42 24.19 5.11
CA VAL A 182 6.28 24.16 4.18
C VAL A 182 6.59 23.17 3.05
N LEU A 183 5.76 22.15 2.92
CA LEU A 183 5.88 21.14 1.88
C LEU A 183 4.78 21.36 0.84
N THR A 184 5.12 21.49 -0.43
CA THR A 184 4.18 21.71 -1.53
C THR A 184 4.31 20.65 -2.62
N ASN A 185 3.27 20.47 -3.43
CA ASN A 185 3.14 19.37 -4.38
C ASN A 185 3.29 18.00 -3.72
N VAL A 186 2.69 17.88 -2.54
CA VAL A 186 2.71 16.69 -1.68
C VAL A 186 1.70 15.64 -2.12
N ALA A 187 1.89 14.42 -1.65
CA ALA A 187 0.88 13.36 -1.76
C ALA A 187 -0.33 13.68 -0.87
N LYS A 188 -1.53 13.31 -1.33
CA LYS A 188 -2.82 13.57 -0.65
C LYS A 188 -3.52 12.28 -0.22
N GLU A 189 -2.88 11.14 -0.40
CA GLU A 189 -3.41 9.84 -0.04
C GLU A 189 -3.91 9.85 1.42
N PRO A 190 -5.01 9.14 1.72
CA PRO A 190 -5.53 9.05 3.09
C PRO A 190 -4.47 8.62 4.12
N GLU A 191 -3.49 7.84 3.71
CA GLU A 191 -2.38 7.37 4.53
C GLU A 191 -1.46 8.50 4.99
N ILE A 192 -1.38 9.62 4.24
CA ILE A 192 -0.68 10.85 4.64
C ILE A 192 -1.41 11.54 5.80
N ILE A 193 -2.74 11.59 5.72
CA ILE A 193 -3.58 12.15 6.80
C ILE A 193 -3.44 11.29 8.04
N ASP A 194 -3.51 9.98 7.89
CA ASP A 194 -3.38 9.02 9.00
C ASP A 194 -2.04 9.17 9.74
N LEU A 195 -0.93 9.31 8.99
CA LEU A 195 0.39 9.55 9.58
C LEU A 195 0.44 10.91 10.30
N ALA A 196 -0.11 11.96 9.69
CA ALA A 196 -0.18 13.29 10.30
C ALA A 196 -0.97 13.26 11.61
N ASP A 197 -2.13 12.59 11.63
CA ASP A 197 -2.98 12.45 12.83
C ASP A 197 -2.24 11.72 13.95
N MET A 198 -1.50 10.65 13.63
CA MET A 198 -0.66 9.96 14.61
C MET A 198 0.44 10.89 15.14
N LEU A 199 1.19 11.58 14.28
CA LEU A 199 2.23 12.52 14.70
C LEU A 199 1.67 13.66 15.55
N ILE A 200 0.47 14.18 15.22
CA ILE A 200 -0.23 15.19 16.02
C ILE A 200 -0.58 14.62 17.40
N SER A 201 -1.05 13.37 17.46
CA SER A 201 -1.32 12.72 18.76
C SER A 201 -0.05 12.53 19.62
N MET A 202 1.11 12.44 18.96
CA MET A 202 2.43 12.44 19.62
C MET A 202 2.90 13.85 20.02
N GLY A 203 2.16 14.90 19.66
CA GLY A 203 2.47 16.29 20.00
C GLY A 203 3.10 17.11 18.88
N ALA A 204 3.16 16.59 17.65
CA ALA A 204 3.58 17.38 16.49
C ALA A 204 2.54 18.45 16.12
N LYS A 205 2.99 19.48 15.43
CA LYS A 205 2.16 20.56 14.92
C LYS A 205 2.17 20.53 13.40
N ILE A 206 1.16 19.89 12.83
CA ILE A 206 1.01 19.65 11.39
C ILE A 206 -0.34 20.19 10.94
N TYR A 207 -0.35 20.90 9.82
CA TYR A 207 -1.54 21.51 9.23
C TYR A 207 -1.57 21.22 7.72
N GLY A 208 -2.76 21.00 7.17
CA GLY A 208 -2.95 20.87 5.72
C GLY A 208 -2.68 19.47 5.15
N ALA A 209 -2.49 18.42 5.97
CA ALA A 209 -2.39 17.04 5.47
C ALA A 209 -3.62 16.67 4.63
N GLY A 210 -3.41 16.07 3.45
CA GLY A 210 -4.45 15.78 2.48
C GLY A 210 -4.76 16.92 1.50
N SER A 211 -4.11 18.09 1.63
CA SER A 211 -4.18 19.21 0.67
C SER A 211 -2.91 19.29 -0.21
N ASP A 212 -2.79 20.34 -1.02
CA ASP A 212 -1.59 20.58 -1.86
C ASP A 212 -0.37 21.05 -1.07
N GLU A 213 -0.58 21.46 0.19
CA GLU A 213 0.45 22.05 1.05
C GLU A 213 0.32 21.48 2.47
N ILE A 214 1.46 21.12 3.06
CA ILE A 214 1.55 20.71 4.47
C ILE A 214 2.51 21.66 5.18
N ILE A 215 2.06 22.24 6.28
CA ILE A 215 2.85 23.13 7.16
C ILE A 215 3.19 22.37 8.43
N ILE A 216 4.47 22.31 8.80
CA ILE A 216 4.95 21.61 9.99
C ILE A 216 5.77 22.57 10.84
N GLU A 217 5.30 22.89 12.05
CA GLU A 217 6.08 23.60 13.06
C GLU A 217 6.89 22.58 13.86
N GLY A 218 8.21 22.66 13.77
CA GLY A 218 9.08 21.77 14.53
C GLY A 218 8.91 21.91 16.02
N VAL A 219 8.91 20.76 16.71
CA VAL A 219 8.81 20.68 18.17
C VAL A 219 10.10 20.10 18.78
N LYS A 220 10.32 20.35 20.04
CA LYS A 220 11.54 19.89 20.73
C LYS A 220 11.53 18.38 20.95
N ASN A 221 10.38 17.81 21.30
CA ASN A 221 10.20 16.38 21.60
C ASN A 221 8.80 15.94 21.18
N LEU A 222 8.67 14.69 20.79
CA LEU A 222 7.40 13.97 20.63
C LEU A 222 7.20 13.04 21.83
N LYS A 223 5.95 12.68 22.11
CA LYS A 223 5.53 11.83 23.22
C LYS A 223 4.99 10.50 22.72
N GLY A 224 4.90 9.53 23.60
CA GLY A 224 4.18 8.27 23.33
C GLY A 224 2.70 8.52 23.07
N THR A 225 2.12 7.61 22.31
CA THR A 225 0.69 7.64 21.96
C THR A 225 0.15 6.23 21.78
N GLU A 226 -1.17 6.14 21.77
CA GLU A 226 -1.90 4.94 21.34
C GLU A 226 -2.69 5.30 20.09
N PHE A 227 -2.50 4.56 19.01
CA PHE A 227 -3.11 4.87 17.71
C PHE A 227 -3.68 3.63 17.04
N TYR A 228 -4.86 3.78 16.43
CA TYR A 228 -5.54 2.72 15.69
C TYR A 228 -5.25 2.88 14.19
N ILE A 229 -4.65 1.87 13.56
CA ILE A 229 -4.36 1.88 12.13
C ILE A 229 -5.68 1.75 11.36
N PRO A 230 -6.03 2.71 10.48
CA PRO A 230 -7.25 2.63 9.67
C PRO A 230 -7.22 1.43 8.71
N ALA A 231 -8.41 0.99 8.29
CA ALA A 231 -8.54 -0.15 7.38
C ALA A 231 -7.92 0.12 5.99
N ASP A 232 -7.39 -0.93 5.36
CA ASP A 232 -6.77 -0.86 4.03
C ASP A 232 -7.84 -0.71 2.94
N ARG A 233 -7.89 0.48 2.33
CA ARG A 233 -8.81 0.80 1.22
C ARG A 233 -8.57 -0.05 -0.03
N ILE A 234 -7.35 -0.53 -0.26
CA ILE A 234 -7.01 -1.36 -1.41
C ILE A 234 -7.44 -2.81 -1.17
N GLU A 235 -7.32 -3.31 0.06
CA GLU A 235 -7.90 -4.59 0.45
C GLU A 235 -9.43 -4.55 0.28
N ALA A 236 -10.08 -3.49 0.78
CA ALA A 236 -11.53 -3.27 0.59
C ALA A 236 -11.92 -3.29 -0.89
N GLY A 237 -11.24 -2.48 -1.71
CA GLY A 237 -11.47 -2.43 -3.15
C GLY A 237 -11.28 -3.79 -3.83
N THR A 238 -10.33 -4.58 -3.37
CA THR A 238 -10.07 -5.94 -3.91
C THR A 238 -11.22 -6.90 -3.59
N TYR A 239 -11.81 -6.87 -2.38
CA TYR A 239 -13.01 -7.67 -2.07
C TYR A 239 -14.23 -7.21 -2.86
N LEU A 240 -14.42 -5.90 -3.04
CA LEU A 240 -15.48 -5.38 -3.89
C LEU A 240 -15.30 -5.84 -5.36
N ALA A 241 -14.08 -5.82 -5.88
CA ALA A 241 -13.77 -6.35 -7.20
C ALA A 241 -14.00 -7.87 -7.29
N ALA A 242 -13.66 -8.63 -6.24
CA ALA A 242 -13.93 -10.07 -6.16
C ALA A 242 -15.44 -10.37 -6.28
N ALA A 243 -16.29 -9.60 -5.58
CA ALA A 243 -17.74 -9.72 -5.72
C ALA A 243 -18.21 -9.35 -7.13
N ALA A 244 -17.64 -8.31 -7.75
CA ALA A 244 -18.01 -7.89 -9.10
C ALA A 244 -17.73 -9.00 -10.14
N VAL A 245 -16.60 -9.73 -10.03
CA VAL A 245 -16.24 -10.78 -10.99
C VAL A 245 -16.93 -12.12 -10.73
N THR A 246 -17.46 -12.34 -9.52
CA THR A 246 -18.12 -13.60 -9.11
C THR A 246 -19.64 -13.50 -9.03
N LYS A 247 -20.25 -12.41 -9.49
CA LYS A 247 -21.69 -12.12 -9.31
C LYS A 247 -22.11 -12.16 -7.84
N GLY A 248 -21.24 -11.64 -6.98
CA GLY A 248 -21.36 -11.73 -5.54
C GLY A 248 -22.29 -10.68 -4.93
N ASP A 249 -22.62 -10.92 -3.67
CA ASP A 249 -23.39 -10.04 -2.80
C ASP A 249 -22.70 -10.00 -1.43
N ILE A 250 -21.82 -9.02 -1.20
CA ILE A 250 -21.01 -8.94 0.01
C ILE A 250 -21.08 -7.57 0.67
N THR A 251 -20.78 -7.54 1.96
CA THR A 251 -20.52 -6.31 2.72
C THR A 251 -19.08 -6.32 3.24
N VAL A 252 -18.35 -5.25 2.94
CA VAL A 252 -17.01 -5.00 3.44
C VAL A 252 -17.09 -4.02 4.61
N ASN A 253 -16.71 -4.47 5.81
CA ASN A 253 -16.77 -3.70 7.05
C ASN A 253 -15.41 -3.07 7.41
N GLY A 254 -15.44 -2.05 8.26
CA GLY A 254 -14.28 -1.37 8.81
C GLY A 254 -13.73 -0.26 7.92
N ILE A 255 -14.34 0.03 6.77
CA ILE A 255 -13.83 0.98 5.78
C ILE A 255 -14.75 2.18 5.60
N ASN A 256 -14.17 3.38 5.67
CA ASN A 256 -14.83 4.61 5.28
C ASN A 256 -14.85 4.71 3.74
N PRO A 257 -16.05 4.80 3.11
CA PRO A 257 -16.20 4.89 1.65
C PRO A 257 -15.46 6.06 1.00
N ASP A 258 -15.31 7.20 1.69
CA ASP A 258 -14.65 8.39 1.16
C ASP A 258 -13.19 8.14 0.77
N ARG A 259 -12.56 7.12 1.37
CA ARG A 259 -11.17 6.74 1.06
C ARG A 259 -10.98 6.07 -0.31
N LEU A 260 -12.09 5.63 -0.97
CA LEU A 260 -12.02 4.91 -2.24
C LEU A 260 -13.16 5.27 -3.22
N MET A 261 -13.68 6.51 -3.16
CA MET A 261 -14.82 6.95 -3.98
C MET A 261 -14.62 6.72 -5.49
N LYS A 262 -13.41 6.96 -6.04
CA LYS A 262 -13.14 6.70 -7.46
C LYS A 262 -13.25 5.22 -7.84
N VAL A 263 -12.88 4.33 -6.94
CA VAL A 263 -13.06 2.87 -7.12
C VAL A 263 -14.54 2.51 -7.08
N ILE A 264 -15.29 3.07 -6.11
CA ILE A 264 -16.75 2.91 -5.98
C ILE A 264 -17.46 3.38 -7.26
N ASP A 265 -17.11 4.54 -7.78
CA ASP A 265 -17.71 5.10 -9.00
C ASP A 265 -17.45 4.20 -10.23
N LYS A 266 -16.24 3.68 -10.35
CA LYS A 266 -15.91 2.73 -11.43
C LYS A 266 -16.64 1.40 -11.27
N LEU A 267 -16.79 0.88 -10.05
CA LEU A 267 -17.59 -0.32 -9.77
C LEU A 267 -19.08 -0.09 -10.10
N LYS A 268 -19.67 1.06 -9.77
CA LYS A 268 -21.03 1.43 -10.22
C LYS A 268 -21.13 1.42 -11.74
N GLY A 269 -20.10 1.95 -12.43
CA GLY A 269 -20.00 1.95 -13.89
C GLY A 269 -20.07 0.55 -14.51
N THR A 270 -19.58 -0.48 -13.83
CA THR A 270 -19.68 -1.87 -14.27
C THR A 270 -21.09 -2.45 -14.21
N GLY A 271 -22.03 -1.73 -13.61
CA GLY A 271 -23.40 -2.16 -13.38
C GLY A 271 -23.65 -2.84 -12.03
N ALA A 272 -22.65 -2.82 -11.14
CA ALA A 272 -22.83 -3.25 -9.77
C ALA A 272 -23.69 -2.23 -8.98
N LYS A 273 -24.54 -2.74 -8.09
CA LYS A 273 -25.24 -1.93 -7.10
C LYS A 273 -24.36 -1.81 -5.86
N LEU A 274 -24.10 -0.57 -5.41
CA LEU A 274 -23.35 -0.30 -4.19
C LEU A 274 -24.19 0.54 -3.24
N ASP A 275 -24.21 0.12 -1.98
CA ASP A 275 -24.78 0.84 -0.84
C ASP A 275 -23.68 0.97 0.22
N PHE A 276 -23.67 2.05 1.02
CA PHE A 276 -22.64 2.25 2.04
C PHE A 276 -23.16 3.02 3.26
N THR A 277 -22.51 2.76 4.39
CA THR A 277 -22.60 3.51 5.64
C THR A 277 -21.28 4.24 5.89
N GLU A 278 -21.16 4.92 7.00
CA GLU A 278 -19.88 5.56 7.39
C GLU A 278 -18.70 4.58 7.51
N ASN A 279 -18.95 3.30 7.79
CA ASN A 279 -17.92 2.30 8.09
C ASN A 279 -18.12 0.97 7.36
N SER A 280 -18.88 0.94 6.27
CA SER A 280 -19.07 -0.26 5.46
C SER A 280 -19.49 0.05 4.03
N ILE A 281 -19.17 -0.86 3.12
CA ILE A 281 -19.57 -0.82 1.71
C ILE A 281 -20.19 -2.18 1.36
N SER A 282 -21.41 -2.18 0.84
CA SER A 282 -22.05 -3.37 0.29
C SER A 282 -22.06 -3.30 -1.23
N ILE A 283 -21.80 -4.42 -1.89
CA ILE A 283 -21.85 -4.56 -3.34
C ILE A 283 -22.68 -5.76 -3.73
N SER A 284 -23.51 -5.59 -4.76
CA SER A 284 -24.27 -6.67 -5.38
C SER A 284 -24.12 -6.60 -6.90
N MET A 285 -23.61 -7.66 -7.51
CA MET A 285 -23.48 -7.80 -8.97
C MET A 285 -24.46 -8.87 -9.45
N LYS A 286 -25.46 -8.45 -10.23
CA LYS A 286 -26.49 -9.37 -10.78
C LYS A 286 -26.34 -9.64 -12.26
N ARG A 287 -25.39 -8.97 -12.93
CA ARG A 287 -25.13 -9.15 -14.36
C ARG A 287 -24.28 -10.38 -14.60
N ASP A 288 -24.52 -11.04 -15.72
CA ASP A 288 -23.67 -12.16 -16.16
C ASP A 288 -22.26 -11.72 -16.55
N HIS A 289 -22.17 -10.52 -17.16
CA HIS A 289 -20.93 -9.86 -17.50
C HIS A 289 -20.98 -8.41 -17.02
N PRO A 290 -19.94 -7.89 -16.38
CA PRO A 290 -19.80 -6.47 -16.06
C PRO A 290 -19.87 -5.62 -17.35
N LYS A 291 -20.28 -4.36 -17.23
CA LYS A 291 -20.04 -3.39 -18.30
C LYS A 291 -18.56 -3.00 -18.31
N PRO A 292 -17.97 -2.74 -19.50
CA PRO A 292 -16.58 -2.25 -19.58
C PRO A 292 -16.49 -0.85 -18.99
N VAL A 293 -15.37 -0.56 -18.31
CA VAL A 293 -15.06 0.76 -17.75
C VAL A 293 -13.64 1.16 -18.08
N ASP A 294 -13.48 2.36 -18.65
CA ASP A 294 -12.16 2.94 -18.88
C ASP A 294 -11.55 3.43 -17.57
N ILE A 295 -10.25 3.18 -17.39
CA ILE A 295 -9.48 3.55 -16.23
C ILE A 295 -8.28 4.41 -16.65
N THR A 296 -8.05 5.47 -15.92
CA THR A 296 -6.78 6.21 -15.93
C THR A 296 -6.29 6.31 -14.51
N THR A 297 -5.14 5.74 -14.21
CA THR A 297 -4.55 5.81 -12.87
C THR A 297 -3.95 7.20 -12.65
N ALA A 298 -4.05 7.71 -11.43
CA ALA A 298 -3.40 8.97 -11.03
C ALA A 298 -3.28 9.03 -9.49
N PRO A 299 -2.47 9.94 -8.94
CA PRO A 299 -2.42 10.19 -7.50
C PRO A 299 -3.79 10.52 -6.92
N PHE A 300 -3.99 10.20 -5.65
CA PHE A 300 -5.24 10.52 -4.93
C PHE A 300 -5.60 12.03 -5.06
N PRO A 301 -6.89 12.39 -5.26
CA PRO A 301 -8.11 11.56 -5.09
C PRO A 301 -8.56 10.80 -6.36
N GLU A 302 -7.73 10.73 -7.38
CA GLU A 302 -8.06 10.01 -8.60
C GLU A 302 -7.95 8.49 -8.44
N PHE A 303 -8.08 7.74 -9.55
CA PHE A 303 -8.12 6.28 -9.49
C PHE A 303 -6.75 5.69 -9.12
N PRO A 304 -6.65 4.92 -8.01
CA PRO A 304 -5.37 4.43 -7.51
C PRO A 304 -4.76 3.36 -8.42
N THR A 305 -3.48 3.51 -8.74
CA THR A 305 -2.72 2.52 -9.50
C THR A 305 -2.73 1.13 -8.84
N ASP A 306 -2.93 1.06 -7.52
CA ASP A 306 -3.02 -0.20 -6.76
C ASP A 306 -4.31 -1.01 -7.03
N MET A 307 -5.30 -0.42 -7.72
CA MET A 307 -6.52 -1.11 -8.15
C MET A 307 -6.56 -1.43 -9.66
N GLN A 308 -5.53 -1.03 -10.41
CA GLN A 308 -5.46 -1.21 -11.86
C GLN A 308 -5.56 -2.68 -12.26
N ALA A 309 -4.82 -3.57 -11.58
CA ALA A 309 -4.79 -5.00 -11.91
C ALA A 309 -6.14 -5.71 -11.64
N GLN A 310 -6.84 -5.35 -10.56
CA GLN A 310 -8.17 -5.88 -10.24
C GLN A 310 -9.20 -5.48 -11.31
N PHE A 311 -9.15 -4.23 -11.77
CA PHE A 311 -10.04 -3.77 -12.85
C PHE A 311 -9.67 -4.33 -14.22
N SER A 312 -8.43 -4.75 -14.44
CA SER A 312 -8.07 -5.53 -15.64
C SER A 312 -8.86 -6.83 -15.72
N VAL A 313 -9.09 -7.52 -14.59
CA VAL A 313 -9.91 -8.74 -14.54
C VAL A 313 -11.39 -8.43 -14.75
N ILE A 314 -11.95 -7.41 -14.10
CA ILE A 314 -13.35 -7.01 -14.31
C ILE A 314 -13.60 -6.72 -15.79
N ASN A 315 -12.71 -5.96 -16.43
CA ASN A 315 -12.81 -5.61 -17.84
C ASN A 315 -12.60 -6.82 -18.76
N ALA A 316 -11.72 -7.78 -18.39
CA ALA A 316 -11.46 -8.98 -19.19
C ALA A 316 -12.68 -9.89 -19.33
N ILE A 317 -13.63 -9.85 -18.38
CA ILE A 317 -14.89 -10.61 -18.44
C ILE A 317 -16.10 -9.74 -18.75
N SER A 318 -15.90 -8.47 -19.16
CA SER A 318 -16.98 -7.53 -19.47
C SER A 318 -17.66 -7.82 -20.82
N ASP A 319 -18.79 -7.18 -21.08
CA ASP A 319 -19.54 -7.32 -22.34
C ASP A 319 -19.12 -6.30 -23.42
N GLY A 320 -17.86 -5.85 -23.41
CA GLY A 320 -17.35 -4.88 -24.39
C GLY A 320 -15.85 -4.67 -24.36
N THR A 321 -15.41 -3.55 -24.90
CA THR A 321 -13.99 -3.15 -24.93
C THR A 321 -13.77 -1.96 -23.99
N SER A 322 -12.64 -1.96 -23.30
CA SER A 322 -12.22 -0.90 -22.38
C SER A 322 -10.74 -0.61 -22.52
N ASN A 323 -10.32 0.53 -21.96
CA ASN A 323 -8.94 1.00 -21.98
C ASN A 323 -8.47 1.29 -20.57
N ILE A 324 -7.22 0.93 -20.29
CA ILE A 324 -6.53 1.28 -19.04
C ILE A 324 -5.27 2.06 -19.38
N TYR A 325 -5.16 3.27 -18.87
CA TYR A 325 -3.97 4.11 -18.95
C TYR A 325 -3.30 4.13 -17.59
N GLU A 326 -2.08 3.56 -17.50
CA GLU A 326 -1.25 3.58 -16.30
C GLU A 326 -0.29 4.78 -16.36
N THR A 327 -0.51 5.77 -15.49
CA THR A 327 0.27 7.01 -15.51
C THR A 327 1.21 7.17 -14.32
N VAL A 328 1.19 6.21 -13.38
CA VAL A 328 1.97 6.27 -12.15
C VAL A 328 3.23 5.40 -12.24
N PHE A 329 3.10 4.18 -12.79
CA PHE A 329 4.21 3.23 -12.90
C PHE A 329 4.31 2.62 -14.29
N GLU A 330 5.43 2.83 -14.96
CA GLU A 330 5.66 2.47 -16.37
C GLU A 330 5.59 0.96 -16.66
N ASN A 331 5.92 0.09 -15.69
CA ASN A 331 6.00 -1.37 -15.89
C ASN A 331 4.88 -2.14 -15.18
N ARG A 332 3.72 -1.52 -14.92
CA ARG A 332 2.71 -2.15 -14.08
C ARG A 332 1.72 -3.05 -14.81
N PHE A 333 2.06 -3.56 -15.99
CA PHE A 333 1.24 -4.48 -16.78
C PHE A 333 1.78 -5.91 -16.84
N MET A 334 2.73 -6.30 -16.00
CA MET A 334 3.32 -7.65 -16.03
C MET A 334 2.30 -8.78 -15.81
N HIS A 335 1.23 -8.54 -15.04
CA HIS A 335 0.16 -9.52 -14.82
C HIS A 335 -0.66 -9.84 -16.08
N ILE A 336 -0.63 -8.98 -17.09
CA ILE A 336 -1.40 -9.19 -18.33
C ILE A 336 -0.97 -10.45 -19.07
N LEU A 337 0.32 -10.78 -19.04
CA LEU A 337 0.80 -12.03 -19.67
C LEU A 337 0.15 -13.26 -19.02
N GLU A 338 0.02 -13.25 -17.71
CA GLU A 338 -0.61 -14.36 -16.97
C GLU A 338 -2.13 -14.37 -17.17
N LEU A 339 -2.79 -13.21 -17.23
CA LEU A 339 -4.22 -13.14 -17.58
C LEU A 339 -4.50 -13.65 -19.00
N ASN A 340 -3.64 -13.32 -19.98
CA ASN A 340 -3.76 -13.83 -21.35
C ASN A 340 -3.57 -15.35 -21.41
N ARG A 341 -2.74 -15.97 -20.55
CA ARG A 341 -2.65 -17.43 -20.39
C ARG A 341 -3.96 -18.06 -19.91
N MET A 342 -4.76 -17.31 -19.14
CA MET A 342 -6.09 -17.73 -18.69
C MET A 342 -7.18 -17.51 -19.77
N GLY A 343 -6.82 -16.99 -20.95
CA GLY A 343 -7.73 -16.76 -22.08
C GLY A 343 -8.32 -15.36 -22.14
N CYS A 344 -7.76 -14.38 -21.44
CA CYS A 344 -8.12 -12.97 -21.63
C CYS A 344 -7.60 -12.45 -22.98
N ASP A 345 -8.26 -11.43 -23.54
CA ASP A 345 -7.86 -10.72 -24.76
C ASP A 345 -7.42 -9.29 -24.39
N ILE A 346 -6.14 -9.17 -24.01
CA ILE A 346 -5.57 -7.91 -23.54
C ILE A 346 -4.30 -7.60 -24.34
N ASN A 347 -4.28 -6.43 -24.98
CA ASN A 347 -3.13 -5.91 -25.71
C ASN A 347 -2.55 -4.70 -25.00
N VAL A 348 -1.22 -4.70 -24.76
CA VAL A 348 -0.50 -3.61 -24.08
C VAL A 348 0.43 -2.92 -25.05
N GLN A 349 0.38 -1.60 -25.07
CA GLN A 349 1.27 -0.72 -25.84
C GLN A 349 1.78 0.43 -24.94
N GLY A 350 3.02 0.32 -24.49
CA GLY A 350 3.59 1.29 -23.54
C GLY A 350 2.80 1.30 -22.22
N ASN A 351 2.23 2.43 -21.86
CA ASN A 351 1.43 2.60 -20.65
C ASN A 351 -0.09 2.43 -20.87
N HIS A 352 -0.50 1.87 -21.99
CA HIS A 352 -1.89 1.69 -22.38
C HIS A 352 -2.19 0.22 -22.62
N ALA A 353 -3.26 -0.28 -21.98
CA ALA A 353 -3.83 -1.59 -22.21
C ALA A 353 -5.23 -1.47 -22.81
N THR A 354 -5.47 -2.11 -23.96
CA THR A 354 -6.80 -2.32 -24.54
C THR A 354 -7.27 -3.72 -24.15
N ILE A 355 -8.43 -3.79 -23.50
CA ILE A 355 -9.01 -5.03 -22.97
C ILE A 355 -10.32 -5.29 -23.69
N LYS A 356 -10.39 -6.43 -24.40
CA LYS A 356 -11.60 -6.90 -25.05
C LYS A 356 -12.20 -8.01 -24.19
N GLY A 357 -13.39 -7.77 -23.66
CA GLY A 357 -14.06 -8.71 -22.80
C GLY A 357 -14.37 -10.03 -23.48
N VAL A 358 -14.14 -11.13 -22.76
CA VAL A 358 -14.38 -12.49 -23.22
C VAL A 358 -15.51 -13.16 -22.43
N LYS A 359 -16.21 -14.12 -23.07
CA LYS A 359 -17.34 -14.82 -22.40
C LYS A 359 -16.92 -15.70 -21.23
N SER A 360 -15.69 -16.17 -21.21
CA SER A 360 -15.16 -17.04 -20.15
C SER A 360 -13.65 -17.01 -20.18
N ILE A 361 -13.06 -17.03 -19.00
CA ILE A 361 -11.64 -17.34 -18.80
C ILE A 361 -11.50 -18.72 -18.17
N TYR A 362 -10.32 -19.31 -18.25
CA TYR A 362 -10.07 -20.69 -17.86
C TYR A 362 -8.95 -20.77 -16.85
N GLY A 363 -9.07 -21.74 -15.93
CA GLY A 363 -8.03 -22.02 -14.96
C GLY A 363 -6.72 -22.43 -15.64
N ALA A 364 -5.61 -21.97 -15.06
CA ALA A 364 -4.25 -22.24 -15.54
C ALA A 364 -3.26 -22.19 -14.38
N GLU A 365 -2.05 -22.71 -14.59
CA GLU A 365 -0.92 -22.42 -13.73
C GLU A 365 -0.37 -21.04 -14.08
N VAL A 366 -0.39 -20.11 -13.14
CA VAL A 366 0.02 -18.70 -13.29
C VAL A 366 0.97 -18.29 -12.19
N MET A 367 1.77 -17.28 -12.44
CA MET A 367 2.83 -16.85 -11.55
C MET A 367 2.60 -15.41 -11.08
N ALA A 368 2.55 -15.21 -9.76
CA ALA A 368 2.53 -13.88 -9.17
C ALA A 368 3.82 -13.11 -9.49
N THR A 369 3.68 -11.89 -10.01
CA THR A 369 4.82 -11.04 -10.44
C THR A 369 5.08 -9.89 -9.46
N ASP A 370 4.07 -9.40 -8.80
CA ASP A 370 4.11 -8.38 -7.75
C ASP A 370 2.87 -8.47 -6.85
N LEU A 371 2.86 -7.67 -5.78
CA LEU A 371 1.80 -7.66 -4.77
C LEU A 371 0.38 -7.50 -5.34
N ARG A 372 0.15 -6.51 -6.21
CA ARG A 372 -1.20 -6.19 -6.72
C ARG A 372 -1.58 -7.05 -7.92
N ALA A 373 -0.60 -7.39 -8.77
CA ALA A 373 -0.77 -8.38 -9.81
C ALA A 373 -1.23 -9.73 -9.24
N SER A 374 -0.65 -10.16 -8.13
CA SER A 374 -1.03 -11.40 -7.44
C SER A 374 -2.51 -11.42 -7.07
N ALA A 375 -3.04 -10.32 -6.51
CA ALA A 375 -4.46 -10.21 -6.17
C ALA A 375 -5.35 -10.34 -7.41
N SER A 376 -4.97 -9.76 -8.55
CA SER A 376 -5.74 -9.90 -9.79
C SER A 376 -5.79 -11.35 -10.29
N LEU A 377 -4.72 -12.11 -10.14
CA LEU A 377 -4.71 -13.55 -10.51
C LEU A 377 -5.64 -14.37 -9.60
N ILE A 378 -5.75 -14.03 -8.31
CA ILE A 378 -6.75 -14.64 -7.44
C ILE A 378 -8.16 -14.31 -7.96
N LEU A 379 -8.46 -13.04 -8.27
CA LEU A 379 -9.76 -12.65 -8.80
C LEU A 379 -10.09 -13.38 -10.11
N ALA A 380 -9.11 -13.48 -11.01
CA ALA A 380 -9.26 -14.24 -12.26
C ALA A 380 -9.56 -15.71 -11.96
N GLY A 381 -8.84 -16.34 -11.02
CA GLY A 381 -9.09 -17.72 -10.60
C GLY A 381 -10.50 -17.93 -10.04
N LEU A 382 -11.03 -16.96 -9.26
CA LEU A 382 -12.39 -17.06 -8.70
C LEU A 382 -13.49 -17.11 -9.77
N CYS A 383 -13.32 -16.44 -10.90
CA CYS A 383 -14.31 -16.41 -11.98
C CYS A 383 -13.94 -17.31 -13.17
N ALA A 384 -12.78 -17.96 -13.16
CA ALA A 384 -12.34 -18.88 -14.21
C ALA A 384 -13.14 -20.19 -14.17
N LYS A 385 -13.24 -20.86 -15.34
CA LYS A 385 -13.72 -22.22 -15.42
C LYS A 385 -12.56 -23.19 -15.11
N GLY A 386 -12.78 -24.09 -14.14
CA GLY A 386 -11.78 -25.07 -13.72
C GLY A 386 -10.91 -24.60 -12.55
N GLU A 387 -9.69 -25.10 -12.48
CA GLU A 387 -8.76 -24.87 -11.38
C GLU A 387 -7.62 -23.94 -11.81
N THR A 388 -7.29 -22.98 -10.98
CA THR A 388 -6.13 -22.06 -11.16
C THR A 388 -5.12 -22.32 -10.06
N VAL A 389 -3.86 -22.48 -10.41
CA VAL A 389 -2.75 -22.56 -9.46
C VAL A 389 -1.95 -21.26 -9.56
N VAL A 390 -1.90 -20.50 -8.45
CA VAL A 390 -1.10 -19.28 -8.37
C VAL A 390 0.19 -19.59 -7.61
N ASP A 391 1.31 -19.48 -8.30
CA ASP A 391 2.66 -19.67 -7.74
C ASP A 391 3.25 -18.34 -7.22
N ARG A 392 4.31 -18.41 -6.42
CA ARG A 392 5.03 -17.26 -5.81
C ARG A 392 4.13 -16.38 -4.92
N ILE A 393 3.29 -16.98 -4.12
CA ILE A 393 2.30 -16.28 -3.29
C ILE A 393 2.91 -15.42 -2.17
N TYR A 394 4.22 -15.53 -1.91
CA TYR A 394 4.93 -14.60 -1.02
C TYR A 394 4.74 -13.12 -1.42
N HIS A 395 4.43 -12.83 -2.70
CA HIS A 395 4.02 -11.50 -3.12
C HIS A 395 2.67 -11.09 -2.54
N ILE A 396 1.72 -12.03 -2.41
CA ILE A 396 0.39 -11.80 -1.84
C ILE A 396 0.51 -11.52 -0.35
N ASP A 397 1.31 -12.31 0.37
CA ASP A 397 1.50 -12.26 1.83
C ASP A 397 2.17 -10.94 2.30
N ARG A 398 2.70 -10.16 1.37
CA ARG A 398 3.22 -8.82 1.64
C ARG A 398 2.14 -7.74 1.75
N GLY A 399 0.93 -7.98 1.31
CA GLY A 399 -0.09 -6.93 1.25
C GLY A 399 -1.53 -7.34 1.47
N TYR A 400 -1.78 -8.63 1.66
CA TYR A 400 -3.10 -9.14 1.98
C TYR A 400 -3.00 -10.16 3.11
N GLU A 401 -3.61 -9.83 4.23
CA GLU A 401 -3.63 -10.71 5.39
C GLU A 401 -4.61 -11.86 5.17
N ARG A 402 -4.05 -13.10 5.01
CA ARG A 402 -4.83 -14.35 4.88
C ARG A 402 -5.99 -14.22 3.88
N ILE A 403 -5.70 -13.70 2.69
CA ILE A 403 -6.73 -13.41 1.68
C ILE A 403 -7.55 -14.65 1.33
N GLU A 404 -6.94 -15.83 1.30
CA GLU A 404 -7.61 -17.11 1.05
C GLU A 404 -8.63 -17.45 2.14
N GLU A 405 -8.32 -17.23 3.42
CA GLU A 405 -9.24 -17.49 4.52
C GLU A 405 -10.44 -16.55 4.46
N LYS A 406 -10.20 -15.25 4.26
CA LYS A 406 -11.26 -14.24 4.15
C LYS A 406 -12.17 -14.46 2.93
N LEU A 407 -11.60 -14.83 1.77
CA LEU A 407 -12.38 -15.18 0.57
C LEU A 407 -13.15 -16.49 0.76
N ASN A 408 -12.56 -17.50 1.41
CA ASN A 408 -13.24 -18.76 1.74
C ASN A 408 -14.42 -18.53 2.69
N TYR A 409 -14.27 -17.59 3.64
CA TYR A 409 -15.38 -17.18 4.51
C TYR A 409 -16.55 -16.57 3.74
N LEU A 410 -16.26 -15.92 2.58
CA LEU A 410 -17.27 -15.41 1.66
C LEU A 410 -17.80 -16.45 0.65
N GLY A 411 -17.34 -17.72 0.72
CA GLY A 411 -17.80 -18.82 -0.13
C GLY A 411 -16.90 -19.17 -1.31
N ALA A 412 -15.68 -18.62 -1.38
CA ALA A 412 -14.67 -19.08 -2.33
C ALA A 412 -14.22 -20.53 -2.01
N ASN A 413 -13.46 -21.12 -2.93
CA ASN A 413 -12.79 -22.39 -2.73
C ASN A 413 -11.30 -22.23 -3.07
N ILE A 414 -10.52 -21.84 -2.07
CA ILE A 414 -9.08 -21.59 -2.18
C ILE A 414 -8.35 -22.45 -1.17
N ILE A 415 -7.32 -23.15 -1.61
CA ILE A 415 -6.48 -24.00 -0.77
C ILE A 415 -5.05 -23.53 -0.87
N ARG A 416 -4.41 -23.25 0.27
CA ARG A 416 -2.97 -23.01 0.32
C ARG A 416 -2.26 -24.36 0.32
N LEU A 417 -1.48 -24.61 -0.72
CA LEU A 417 -0.67 -25.81 -0.90
C LEU A 417 0.72 -25.58 -0.30
N PRO A 418 1.24 -26.54 0.47
CA PRO A 418 2.60 -26.45 0.99
C PRO A 418 3.64 -26.48 -0.13
N SER A 419 4.83 -25.99 0.20
CA SER A 419 6.00 -25.98 -0.71
C SER A 419 6.56 -27.38 -0.99
#